data_95c3fde0764f2b42d4b93390ad9c897a
#
_entry.id   95c3fde0764f2b42d4b93390ad9c897a
#
_cell.length_a   1.000
_cell.length_b   1.000
_cell.length_c   1.000
_cell.angle_alpha   90.00
_cell.angle_beta   90.00
_cell.angle_gamma   90.00
#
_symmetry.space_group_name_H-M   'P 1'
#
loop_
_entity.id
_entity.type
_entity.pdbx_description
1 polymer ?
#
loop_
_entity_poly.entity_id
_entity_poly.type
_entity_poly.pdbx_seq_one_letter_code
_entity_poly.pdbx_strand_id
1 'polypeptide(L)'
;STPQKVKNANLRKLTDLLMESSNGHFGEWKAHQLKEAACSSFGIDDSGGVYSTLLGMFLEQILSLTAQADSLEKQISVFFQEFNNPLTSIPGVGTVLAATILSEIGDITRFSSADKLLAYAGLDPSVKQSGEFKSNQNRMSKRGSPYLRRAIWLASTVAVPVSYTHLR
;
A
#
# COMPACT_ATOMS: atom_id res chain seq x y z
N SER A 1 -18.29 -17.82 2.57
CA SER A 1 -19.18 -18.64 3.43
C SER A 1 -20.20 -17.77 4.13
N THR A 2 -21.46 -18.19 4.19
CA THR A 2 -22.51 -17.48 4.94
C THR A 2 -22.42 -17.81 6.43
N PRO A 3 -22.90 -16.96 7.36
CA PRO A 3 -22.94 -17.27 8.79
C PRO A 3 -23.61 -18.62 9.07
N GLN A 4 -24.67 -18.96 8.34
CA GLN A 4 -25.37 -20.23 8.49
C GLN A 4 -24.48 -21.43 8.15
N LYS A 5 -23.66 -21.34 7.10
CA LYS A 5 -22.70 -22.41 6.75
C LYS A 5 -21.63 -22.59 7.82
N VAL A 6 -21.14 -21.48 8.40
CA VAL A 6 -20.15 -21.49 9.50
C VAL A 6 -20.77 -22.09 10.77
N LYS A 7 -21.99 -21.69 11.13
CA LYS A 7 -22.72 -22.21 12.27
C LYS A 7 -22.86 -23.73 12.20
N ASN A 8 -23.22 -24.26 11.03
CA ASN A 8 -23.46 -25.67 10.78
C ASN A 8 -22.18 -26.48 10.48
N ALA A 9 -21.03 -25.80 10.31
CA ALA A 9 -19.77 -26.47 10.02
C ALA A 9 -19.31 -27.36 11.18
N ASN A 10 -18.69 -28.49 10.83
CA ASN A 10 -18.02 -29.33 11.81
C ASN A 10 -16.82 -28.58 12.39
N LEU A 11 -16.74 -28.51 13.75
CA LEU A 11 -15.70 -27.76 14.45
C LEU A 11 -14.30 -28.21 14.04
N ARG A 12 -14.05 -29.52 13.99
CA ARG A 12 -12.75 -30.07 13.65
C ARG A 12 -12.30 -29.67 12.23
N LYS A 13 -13.20 -29.82 11.24
CA LYS A 13 -12.92 -29.39 9.86
C LYS A 13 -12.67 -27.89 9.76
N LEU A 14 -13.42 -27.09 10.55
CA LEU A 14 -13.21 -25.63 10.57
C LEU A 14 -11.87 -25.27 11.20
N THR A 15 -11.45 -25.97 12.25
CA THR A 15 -10.14 -25.81 12.88
C THR A 15 -9.02 -26.16 11.93
N ASP A 16 -9.12 -27.31 11.24
CA ASP A 16 -8.11 -27.75 10.27
C ASP A 16 -7.93 -26.73 9.13
N LEU A 17 -9.04 -26.24 8.57
CA LEU A 17 -9.04 -25.19 7.56
C LEU A 17 -8.38 -23.87 8.05
N LEU A 18 -8.67 -23.49 9.29
CA LEU A 18 -8.08 -22.26 9.88
C LEU A 18 -6.58 -22.44 10.13
N MET A 19 -6.15 -23.59 10.60
CA MET A 19 -4.75 -23.90 10.81
C MET A 19 -3.98 -23.88 9.49
N GLU A 20 -4.52 -24.51 8.46
CA GLU A 20 -3.92 -24.54 7.12
C GLU A 20 -3.81 -23.14 6.51
N SER A 21 -4.90 -22.36 6.52
CA SER A 21 -4.96 -21.02 5.93
C SER A 21 -4.15 -19.96 6.66
N SER A 22 -3.81 -20.20 7.93
CA SER A 22 -3.08 -19.23 8.78
C SER A 22 -1.66 -19.66 9.15
N ASN A 23 -1.14 -20.70 8.49
CA ASN A 23 0.16 -21.29 8.85
C ASN A 23 0.27 -21.65 10.36
N GLY A 24 -0.81 -22.19 10.91
CA GLY A 24 -0.90 -22.63 12.30
C GLY A 24 -1.25 -21.53 13.33
N HIS A 25 -1.44 -20.26 12.92
CA HIS A 25 -1.76 -19.18 13.84
C HIS A 25 -3.17 -19.25 14.42
N PHE A 26 -4.14 -19.81 13.68
CA PHE A 26 -5.55 -19.92 14.11
C PHE A 26 -5.91 -21.36 14.40
N GLY A 27 -6.05 -21.67 15.68
CA GLY A 27 -6.45 -23.01 16.15
C GLY A 27 -7.93 -23.12 16.53
N GLU A 28 -8.22 -24.09 17.37
CA GLU A 28 -9.59 -24.42 17.82
C GLU A 28 -10.30 -23.23 18.50
N TRP A 29 -9.57 -22.41 19.27
CA TRP A 29 -10.10 -21.20 19.90
C TRP A 29 -10.71 -20.24 18.87
N LYS A 30 -10.08 -20.09 17.70
CA LYS A 30 -10.57 -19.23 16.62
C LYS A 30 -11.79 -19.82 15.93
N ALA A 31 -11.83 -21.13 15.78
CA ALA A 31 -13.00 -21.85 15.26
C ALA A 31 -14.23 -21.69 16.16
N HIS A 32 -14.05 -21.76 17.48
CA HIS A 32 -15.11 -21.48 18.44
C HIS A 32 -15.61 -20.02 18.36
N GLN A 33 -14.68 -19.07 18.35
CA GLN A 33 -15.01 -17.64 18.20
C GLN A 33 -15.79 -17.36 16.92
N LEU A 34 -15.40 -17.97 15.79
CA LEU A 34 -16.11 -17.82 14.52
C LEU A 34 -17.52 -18.42 14.56
N LYS A 35 -17.70 -19.59 15.20
CA LYS A 35 -19.02 -20.20 15.35
C LYS A 35 -19.94 -19.36 16.25
N GLU A 36 -19.41 -18.82 17.32
CA GLU A 36 -20.14 -17.91 18.23
C GLU A 36 -20.56 -16.64 17.50
N ALA A 37 -19.64 -16.00 16.78
CA ALA A 37 -19.94 -14.84 15.94
C ALA A 37 -20.98 -15.16 14.87
N ALA A 38 -20.92 -16.35 14.26
CA ALA A 38 -21.91 -16.78 13.27
C ALA A 38 -23.30 -17.03 13.89
N CYS A 39 -23.39 -17.39 15.16
CA CYS A 39 -24.66 -17.55 15.86
C CYS A 39 -25.36 -16.22 16.15
N SER A 40 -24.58 -15.18 16.40
CA SER A 40 -25.07 -13.81 16.70
C SER A 40 -25.14 -12.90 15.47
N SER A 41 -24.71 -13.38 14.29
CA SER A 41 -24.65 -12.59 13.07
C SER A 41 -25.90 -12.77 12.20
N PHE A 42 -26.36 -11.65 11.62
CA PHE A 42 -27.38 -11.66 10.57
C PHE A 42 -26.66 -11.69 9.22
N GLY A 43 -26.76 -12.80 8.50
CA GLY A 43 -26.25 -12.94 7.14
C GLY A 43 -27.31 -12.60 6.10
N ILE A 44 -26.88 -12.12 4.94
CA ILE A 44 -27.75 -12.06 3.77
C ILE A 44 -28.03 -13.49 3.33
N ASP A 45 -29.31 -13.79 3.07
CA ASP A 45 -29.66 -15.09 2.48
C ASP A 45 -29.14 -15.17 1.05
N ASP A 46 -28.14 -16.02 0.82
CA ASP A 46 -27.55 -16.28 -0.48
C ASP A 46 -28.07 -17.59 -1.05
N SER A 47 -29.38 -17.78 -0.98
CA SER A 47 -30.05 -18.99 -1.49
C SER A 47 -29.77 -19.25 -2.97
N GLY A 48 -29.56 -18.20 -3.76
CA GLY A 48 -29.14 -18.29 -5.16
C GLY A 48 -27.63 -18.45 -5.40
N GLY A 49 -26.78 -18.38 -4.36
CA GLY A 49 -25.32 -18.49 -4.47
C GLY A 49 -24.64 -17.32 -5.21
N VAL A 50 -25.37 -16.27 -5.55
CA VAL A 50 -24.86 -15.13 -6.35
C VAL A 50 -23.73 -14.39 -5.63
N TYR A 51 -23.91 -14.08 -4.35
CA TYR A 51 -22.88 -13.37 -3.57
C TYR A 51 -21.64 -14.25 -3.35
N SER A 52 -21.84 -15.56 -3.16
CA SER A 52 -20.74 -16.52 -3.03
C SER A 52 -19.94 -16.63 -4.33
N THR A 53 -20.61 -16.59 -5.48
CA THR A 53 -19.97 -16.59 -6.80
C THR A 53 -19.19 -15.30 -7.03
N LEU A 54 -19.81 -14.13 -6.77
CA LEU A 54 -19.14 -12.83 -6.89
C LEU A 54 -17.90 -12.74 -5.97
N LEU A 55 -18.01 -13.20 -4.73
CA LEU A 55 -16.88 -13.25 -3.82
C LEU A 55 -15.74 -14.13 -4.37
N GLY A 56 -16.07 -15.29 -4.93
CA GLY A 56 -15.09 -16.15 -5.59
C GLY A 56 -14.37 -15.43 -6.72
N MET A 57 -15.12 -14.78 -7.62
CA MET A 57 -14.55 -14.00 -8.73
C MET A 57 -13.63 -12.87 -8.25
N PHE A 58 -14.03 -12.12 -7.21
CA PHE A 58 -13.17 -11.08 -6.65
C PHE A 58 -11.90 -11.63 -6.01
N LEU A 59 -11.98 -12.76 -5.32
CA LEU A 59 -10.79 -13.42 -4.76
C LEU A 59 -9.83 -13.86 -5.86
N GLU A 60 -10.32 -14.47 -6.93
CA GLU A 60 -9.50 -14.85 -8.10
C GLU A 60 -8.83 -13.61 -8.73
N GLN A 61 -9.56 -12.51 -8.88
CA GLN A 61 -9.00 -11.27 -9.40
C GLN A 61 -7.90 -10.71 -8.48
N ILE A 62 -8.12 -10.70 -7.17
CA ILE A 62 -7.12 -10.25 -6.20
C ILE A 62 -5.85 -11.11 -6.32
N LEU A 63 -5.98 -12.43 -6.32
CA LEU A 63 -4.85 -13.35 -6.45
C LEU A 63 -4.09 -13.14 -7.76
N SER A 64 -4.82 -13.00 -8.88
CA SER A 64 -4.22 -12.72 -10.18
C SER A 64 -3.46 -11.39 -10.21
N LEU A 65 -4.07 -10.32 -9.71
CA LEU A 65 -3.43 -8.99 -9.65
C LEU A 65 -2.22 -8.97 -8.71
N THR A 66 -2.28 -9.69 -7.59
CA THR A 66 -1.14 -9.83 -6.68
C THR A 66 0.03 -10.53 -7.39
N ALA A 67 -0.23 -11.65 -8.06
CA ALA A 67 0.81 -12.37 -8.80
C ALA A 67 1.42 -11.52 -9.94
N GLN A 68 0.61 -10.70 -10.62
CA GLN A 68 1.09 -9.76 -11.64
C GLN A 68 1.96 -8.67 -11.02
N ALA A 69 1.54 -8.10 -9.89
CA ALA A 69 2.32 -7.10 -9.17
C ALA A 69 3.69 -7.64 -8.72
N ASP A 70 3.73 -8.86 -8.15
CA ASP A 70 4.97 -9.53 -7.75
C ASP A 70 5.89 -9.78 -8.95
N SER A 71 5.32 -10.16 -10.10
CA SER A 71 6.08 -10.36 -11.33
C SER A 71 6.70 -9.06 -11.84
N LEU A 72 5.93 -7.97 -11.83
CA LEU A 72 6.43 -6.64 -12.22
C LEU A 72 7.50 -6.13 -11.25
N GLU A 73 7.34 -6.35 -9.96
CA GLU A 73 8.34 -5.97 -8.96
C GLU A 73 9.68 -6.68 -9.20
N LYS A 74 9.64 -7.97 -9.54
CA LYS A 74 10.85 -8.73 -9.91
C LYS A 74 11.51 -8.14 -11.16
N GLN A 75 10.73 -7.82 -12.20
CA GLN A 75 11.28 -7.21 -13.43
C GLN A 75 11.90 -5.84 -13.14
N ILE A 76 11.21 -4.98 -12.39
CA ILE A 76 11.75 -3.69 -11.95
C ILE A 76 13.08 -3.88 -11.21
N SER A 77 13.14 -4.86 -10.30
CA SER A 77 14.35 -5.14 -9.52
C SER A 77 15.53 -5.55 -10.40
N VAL A 78 15.29 -6.35 -11.44
CA VAL A 78 16.35 -6.74 -12.42
C VAL A 78 16.85 -5.52 -13.17
N PHE A 79 15.97 -4.73 -13.77
CA PHE A 79 16.36 -3.50 -14.47
C PHE A 79 17.06 -2.50 -13.56
N PHE A 80 16.58 -2.37 -12.32
CA PHE A 80 17.14 -1.39 -11.38
C PHE A 80 18.58 -1.73 -10.94
N GLN A 81 18.95 -3.02 -10.92
CA GLN A 81 20.31 -3.44 -10.58
C GLN A 81 21.36 -2.95 -11.60
N GLU A 82 20.94 -2.68 -12.84
CA GLU A 82 21.81 -2.11 -13.88
C GLU A 82 22.14 -0.63 -13.64
N PHE A 83 21.35 0.04 -12.78
CA PHE A 83 21.56 1.45 -12.42
C PHE A 83 22.29 1.56 -11.09
N ASN A 84 23.51 2.06 -11.11
CA ASN A 84 24.25 2.39 -9.89
C ASN A 84 23.63 3.64 -9.25
N ASN A 85 22.60 3.43 -8.42
CA ASN A 85 21.82 4.54 -7.85
C ASN A 85 21.79 4.49 -6.31
N PRO A 86 22.16 5.59 -5.63
CA PRO A 86 22.21 5.64 -4.18
C PRO A 86 20.84 5.75 -3.49
N LEU A 87 19.71 5.87 -4.21
CA LEU A 87 18.40 6.08 -3.61
C LEU A 87 17.99 4.96 -2.63
N THR A 88 18.39 3.73 -2.90
CA THR A 88 18.10 2.59 -2.01
C THR A 88 18.88 2.60 -0.71
N SER A 89 19.91 3.45 -0.56
CA SER A 89 20.59 3.66 0.70
C SER A 89 19.78 4.52 1.68
N ILE A 90 18.74 5.19 1.19
CA ILE A 90 17.86 6.01 2.03
C ILE A 90 16.88 5.08 2.75
N PRO A 91 16.80 5.12 4.10
CA PRO A 91 15.84 4.31 4.85
C PRO A 91 14.41 4.54 4.35
N GLY A 92 13.69 3.45 4.05
CA GLY A 92 12.34 3.50 3.53
C GLY A 92 12.21 3.63 2.01
N VAL A 93 13.33 3.72 1.28
CA VAL A 93 13.33 3.72 -0.19
C VAL A 93 13.73 2.34 -0.70
N GLY A 94 12.75 1.48 -0.93
CA GLY A 94 12.94 0.18 -1.60
C GLY A 94 13.09 0.35 -3.12
N THR A 95 13.41 -0.75 -3.81
CA THR A 95 13.70 -0.78 -5.25
C THR A 95 12.57 -0.18 -6.11
N VAL A 96 11.32 -0.55 -5.83
CA VAL A 96 10.16 -0.03 -6.58
C VAL A 96 9.99 1.48 -6.39
N LEU A 97 10.17 1.95 -5.16
CA LEU A 97 10.05 3.38 -4.86
C LEU A 97 11.18 4.19 -5.51
N ALA A 98 12.41 3.67 -5.45
CA ALA A 98 13.57 4.26 -6.13
C ALA A 98 13.36 4.30 -7.65
N ALA A 99 12.89 3.22 -8.25
CA ALA A 99 12.58 3.15 -9.68
C ALA A 99 11.50 4.17 -10.06
N THR A 100 10.46 4.32 -9.25
CA THR A 100 9.40 5.32 -9.45
C THR A 100 9.98 6.75 -9.41
N ILE A 101 10.82 7.05 -8.42
CA ILE A 101 11.47 8.37 -8.31
C ILE A 101 12.33 8.64 -9.54
N LEU A 102 13.14 7.68 -9.96
CA LEU A 102 14.02 7.85 -11.14
C LEU A 102 13.23 8.02 -12.43
N SER A 103 12.19 7.22 -12.64
CA SER A 103 11.38 7.32 -13.86
C SER A 103 10.65 8.65 -13.97
N GLU A 104 10.18 9.20 -12.85
CA GLU A 104 9.49 10.50 -12.81
C GLU A 104 10.45 11.68 -12.95
N ILE A 105 11.65 11.58 -12.39
CA ILE A 105 12.68 12.61 -12.51
C ILE A 105 13.32 12.57 -13.92
N GLY A 106 13.56 11.38 -14.45
CA GLY A 106 14.34 11.19 -15.68
C GLY A 106 15.76 11.71 -15.51
N ASP A 107 16.19 12.63 -16.37
CA ASP A 107 17.50 13.24 -16.26
C ASP A 107 17.51 14.33 -15.18
N ILE A 108 18.28 14.13 -14.13
CA ILE A 108 18.42 15.07 -13.00
C ILE A 108 19.06 16.40 -13.43
N THR A 109 19.87 16.40 -14.49
CA THR A 109 20.56 17.62 -14.94
C THR A 109 19.62 18.67 -15.52
N ARG A 110 18.38 18.30 -15.85
CA ARG A 110 17.33 19.24 -16.27
C ARG A 110 16.87 20.20 -15.16
N PHE A 111 17.19 19.87 -13.90
CA PHE A 111 16.82 20.72 -12.75
C PHE A 111 18.06 21.49 -12.29
N SER A 112 17.99 22.82 -12.39
CA SER A 112 19.09 23.71 -12.00
C SER A 112 19.26 23.84 -10.49
N SER A 113 18.28 23.41 -9.69
CA SER A 113 18.32 23.41 -8.22
C SER A 113 17.31 22.43 -7.61
N ALA A 114 17.50 22.09 -6.34
CA ALA A 114 16.56 21.27 -5.57
C ALA A 114 15.15 21.89 -5.52
N ASP A 115 15.04 23.21 -5.47
CA ASP A 115 13.74 23.90 -5.44
C ASP A 115 12.95 23.68 -6.73
N LYS A 116 13.64 23.58 -7.88
CA LYS A 116 12.98 23.25 -9.15
C LYS A 116 12.44 21.83 -9.18
N LEU A 117 13.16 20.90 -8.58
CA LEU A 117 12.69 19.53 -8.40
C LEU A 117 11.51 19.45 -7.44
N LEU A 118 11.55 20.18 -6.33
CA LEU A 118 10.42 20.29 -5.40
C LEU A 118 9.17 20.87 -6.07
N ALA A 119 9.33 21.91 -6.89
CA ALA A 119 8.24 22.50 -7.66
C ALA A 119 7.70 21.49 -8.70
N TYR A 120 8.58 20.73 -9.34
CA TYR A 120 8.19 19.67 -10.27
C TYR A 120 7.41 18.55 -9.58
N ALA A 121 7.71 18.23 -8.33
CA ALA A 121 6.91 17.32 -7.51
C ALA A 121 5.61 17.96 -6.99
N GLY A 122 5.47 19.29 -7.14
CA GLY A 122 4.35 20.07 -6.60
C GLY A 122 4.33 20.12 -5.08
N LEU A 123 5.52 20.08 -4.47
CA LEU A 123 5.74 20.19 -3.03
C LEU A 123 6.03 21.63 -2.58
N ASP A 124 6.21 22.54 -3.54
CA ASP A 124 6.42 23.96 -3.31
C ASP A 124 5.19 24.60 -2.64
N PRO A 125 5.38 25.57 -1.74
CA PRO A 125 4.28 26.30 -1.14
C PRO A 125 3.62 27.22 -2.18
N SER A 126 2.30 27.19 -2.27
CA SER A 126 1.55 28.17 -3.05
C SER A 126 1.56 29.51 -2.32
N VAL A 127 2.34 30.47 -2.84
CA VAL A 127 2.40 31.82 -2.26
C VAL A 127 1.18 32.62 -2.72
N LYS A 128 0.34 33.04 -1.78
CA LYS A 128 -0.72 34.01 -2.02
C LYS A 128 -0.27 35.35 -1.47
N GLN A 129 0.21 36.21 -2.36
CA GLN A 129 0.59 37.60 -2.04
C GLN A 129 -0.18 38.56 -2.95
N SER A 130 -0.76 39.60 -2.38
CA SER A 130 -1.43 40.65 -3.11
C SER A 130 -1.16 41.96 -2.37
N GLY A 131 -0.31 42.83 -2.94
CA GLY A 131 0.14 44.07 -2.30
C GLY A 131 0.82 43.83 -0.97
N GLU A 132 0.34 44.45 0.10
CA GLU A 132 0.88 44.25 1.46
C GLU A 132 0.39 42.99 2.17
N PHE A 133 -0.56 42.27 1.58
CA PHE A 133 -1.12 41.05 2.18
C PHE A 133 -0.21 39.84 1.94
N LYS A 134 0.34 39.29 3.03
CA LYS A 134 1.03 37.96 3.04
C LYS A 134 0.17 36.97 3.76
N SER A 135 -0.25 35.90 3.06
CA SER A 135 -0.99 34.81 3.69
C SER A 135 -0.10 34.02 4.67
N ASN A 136 -0.57 33.88 5.90
CA ASN A 136 0.12 33.05 6.93
C ASN A 136 -0.08 31.55 6.74
N GLN A 137 -0.96 31.13 5.79
CA GLN A 137 -1.23 29.74 5.49
C GLN A 137 -0.91 29.46 4.02
N ASN A 138 0.27 28.88 3.79
CA ASN A 138 0.66 28.40 2.47
C ASN A 138 0.28 26.93 2.35
N ARG A 139 -0.47 26.60 1.30
CA ARG A 139 -0.78 25.21 0.94
C ARG A 139 0.21 24.73 -0.11
N MET A 140 0.48 23.43 -0.11
CA MET A 140 1.24 22.77 -1.17
C MET A 140 0.59 23.02 -2.54
N SER A 141 1.37 23.38 -3.56
CA SER A 141 0.87 23.76 -4.88
C SER A 141 0.16 22.60 -5.61
N LYS A 142 0.66 21.38 -5.45
CA LYS A 142 0.20 20.13 -6.09
C LYS A 142 0.16 20.20 -7.62
N ARG A 143 0.85 21.16 -8.25
CA ARG A 143 0.85 21.36 -9.71
C ARG A 143 1.74 20.39 -10.47
N GLY A 144 2.67 19.71 -9.77
CA GLY A 144 3.64 18.81 -10.37
C GLY A 144 3.19 17.35 -10.41
N SER A 145 4.13 16.43 -10.65
CA SER A 145 3.87 15.01 -10.74
C SER A 145 3.25 14.44 -9.44
N PRO A 146 2.04 13.87 -9.51
CA PRO A 146 1.42 13.22 -8.35
C PRO A 146 2.15 11.94 -7.94
N TYR A 147 2.77 11.25 -8.89
CA TYR A 147 3.51 10.00 -8.64
C TYR A 147 4.81 10.30 -7.90
N LEU A 148 5.60 11.28 -8.35
CA LEU A 148 6.81 11.71 -7.66
C LEU A 148 6.49 12.22 -6.24
N ARG A 149 5.47 13.04 -6.11
CA ARG A 149 5.02 13.55 -4.80
C ARG A 149 4.64 12.43 -3.84
N ARG A 150 3.88 11.42 -4.32
CA ARG A 150 3.53 10.24 -3.53
C ARG A 150 4.76 9.45 -3.13
N ALA A 151 5.70 9.24 -4.05
CA ALA A 151 6.92 8.50 -3.79
C ALA A 151 7.78 9.18 -2.72
N ILE A 152 7.96 10.50 -2.82
CA ILE A 152 8.68 11.30 -1.81
C ILE A 152 7.97 11.24 -0.45
N TRP A 153 6.65 11.34 -0.44
CA TRP A 153 5.87 11.25 0.79
C TRP A 153 6.04 9.88 1.47
N LEU A 154 5.94 8.78 0.73
CA LEU A 154 6.16 7.44 1.25
C LEU A 154 7.59 7.27 1.81
N ALA A 155 8.60 7.73 1.09
CA ALA A 155 9.98 7.73 1.57
C ALA A 155 10.13 8.49 2.89
N SER A 156 9.54 9.67 2.99
CA SER A 156 9.65 10.53 4.17
C SER A 156 8.96 9.95 5.40
N THR A 157 7.84 9.21 5.23
CA THR A 157 7.12 8.59 6.35
C THR A 157 7.94 7.51 7.06
N VAL A 158 8.87 6.88 6.37
CA VAL A 158 9.79 5.88 6.96
C VAL A 158 11.11 6.51 7.39
N ALA A 159 11.68 7.40 6.56
CA ALA A 159 12.98 8.02 6.84
C ALA A 159 12.96 8.90 8.10
N VAL A 160 11.87 9.65 8.34
CA VAL A 160 11.76 10.56 9.49
C VAL A 160 11.82 9.82 10.83
N PRO A 161 10.98 8.78 11.10
CA PRO A 161 11.07 8.02 12.35
C PRO A 161 12.42 7.38 12.58
N VAL A 162 13.05 6.82 11.53
CA VAL A 162 14.37 6.17 11.62
C VAL A 162 15.45 7.20 11.98
N SER A 163 15.41 8.39 11.38
CA SER A 163 16.37 9.46 11.70
C SER A 163 16.29 9.90 13.17
N TYR A 164 15.08 9.98 13.75
CA TYR A 164 14.91 10.35 15.16
C TYR A 164 15.39 9.28 16.14
N THR A 165 15.38 8.00 15.77
CA THR A 165 15.87 6.92 16.64
C THR A 165 17.41 6.85 16.71
N HIS A 166 18.12 7.38 15.71
CA HIS A 166 19.59 7.44 15.68
C HIS A 166 20.18 8.69 16.33
N LEU A 167 19.36 9.66 16.76
CA LEU A 167 19.79 10.89 17.43
C LEU A 167 19.69 10.80 18.97
N ARG A 168 19.42 9.64 19.52
CA ARG A 168 19.50 9.31 20.94
C ARG A 168 20.59 8.27 21.13
#